data_09b365d7bbf895ac120896e4e7ee6afa
#
_entry.id   09b365d7bbf895ac120896e4e7ee6afa
#
_cell.length_a   1.000
_cell.length_b   1.000
_cell.length_c   1.000
_cell.angle_alpha   90.00
_cell.angle_beta   90.00
_cell.angle_gamma   90.00
#
_symmetry.space_group_name_H-M   'P 1'
#
loop_
_entity.id
_entity.type
_entity.pdbx_description
1 polymer ?
#
loop_
_entity_poly.entity_id
_entity_poly.type
_entity_poly.pdbx_seq_one_letter_code
_entity_poly.pdbx_strand_id
1 'polypeptide(L)'
;MIEKIEQNTFGHFKYLPKLAGFSVNQNTVPMIINCDLGSSMFNIACGVLAGEHELDQKIQHVISEFNGQPFAWWMPSSVQSNMLHQKLLEQGLIIETTEYAMICDLNDFEGDAIGLEFKQVGTVMQREHFIQVLEPYDAAARLFYEKLTIPMLQNQENLFVGYENDDPVVIGILFYFGDTAGIFTLLTKEEKRRRGYGENMMMHLMKTAKEKGARYSTLYASSDSGYRLYERLGFKKIGQIECFEWKAL
;
A
#
# COMPACT_ATOMS: atom_id res chain seq x y z
N MET A 1 12.37 13.06 5.89
CA MET A 1 11.12 12.38 6.36
C MET A 1 10.36 11.80 5.18
N ILE A 2 10.17 12.52 4.06
CA ILE A 2 9.48 11.98 2.87
C ILE A 2 10.16 10.70 2.35
N GLU A 3 11.48 10.68 2.28
CA GLU A 3 12.25 9.50 1.85
C GLU A 3 11.98 8.26 2.71
N LYS A 4 11.72 8.43 4.03
CA LYS A 4 11.36 7.30 4.91
C LYS A 4 10.03 6.68 4.51
N ILE A 5 9.03 7.51 4.14
CA ILE A 5 7.73 7.02 3.67
C ILE A 5 7.94 6.27 2.36
N GLU A 6 8.65 6.85 1.39
CA GLU A 6 8.90 6.25 0.09
C GLU A 6 9.66 4.93 0.20
N GLN A 7 10.72 4.87 1.00
CA GLN A 7 11.49 3.64 1.23
C GLN A 7 10.63 2.53 1.86
N ASN A 8 9.77 2.89 2.83
CA ASN A 8 8.85 1.96 3.45
C ASN A 8 7.83 1.45 2.42
N THR A 9 7.20 2.36 1.66
CA THR A 9 6.17 2.02 0.67
C THR A 9 6.72 1.17 -0.47
N PHE A 10 7.86 1.55 -1.04
CA PHE A 10 8.48 0.77 -2.12
C PHE A 10 9.08 -0.56 -1.61
N GLY A 11 9.44 -0.59 -0.33
CA GLY A 11 9.77 -1.82 0.37
C GLY A 11 8.59 -2.78 0.46
N HIS A 12 7.43 -2.27 0.90
CA HIS A 12 6.18 -3.00 0.98
C HIS A 12 5.75 -3.57 -0.37
N PHE A 13 5.70 -2.72 -1.42
CA PHE A 13 5.25 -3.15 -2.75
C PHE A 13 5.99 -4.36 -3.30
N LYS A 14 7.30 -4.47 -3.08
CA LYS A 14 8.11 -5.58 -3.57
C LYS A 14 8.17 -6.79 -2.64
N TYR A 15 7.85 -6.64 -1.36
CA TYR A 15 8.15 -7.67 -0.35
C TYR A 15 7.37 -8.96 -0.57
N LEU A 16 6.04 -8.91 -0.51
CA LEU A 16 5.20 -10.10 -0.72
C LEU A 16 5.26 -10.62 -2.15
N PRO A 17 5.22 -9.79 -3.21
CA PRO A 17 5.39 -10.29 -4.57
C PRO A 17 6.68 -11.10 -4.75
N LYS A 18 7.81 -10.63 -4.20
CA LYS A 18 9.08 -11.34 -4.27
C LYS A 18 9.03 -12.69 -3.53
N LEU A 19 8.42 -12.75 -2.34
CA LEU A 19 8.27 -13.99 -1.58
C LEU A 19 7.35 -14.99 -2.27
N ALA A 20 6.31 -14.50 -2.94
CA ALA A 20 5.37 -15.32 -3.71
C ALA A 20 5.91 -15.81 -5.05
N GLY A 21 7.13 -15.42 -5.42
CA GLY A 21 7.76 -15.81 -6.68
C GLY A 21 7.29 -15.05 -7.91
N PHE A 22 6.66 -13.88 -7.72
CA PHE A 22 6.32 -12.99 -8.83
C PHE A 22 7.54 -12.24 -9.36
N SER A 23 7.40 -11.66 -10.55
CA SER A 23 8.46 -10.87 -11.17
C SER A 23 8.66 -9.54 -10.45
N VAL A 24 9.87 -9.34 -9.90
CA VAL A 24 10.26 -8.09 -9.23
C VAL A 24 11.62 -7.66 -9.76
N ASN A 25 11.64 -6.68 -10.66
CA ASN A 25 12.86 -6.08 -11.19
C ASN A 25 13.22 -4.80 -10.41
N GLN A 26 13.99 -4.96 -9.34
CA GLN A 26 14.43 -3.86 -8.48
C GLN A 26 15.71 -3.16 -8.95
N ASN A 27 16.36 -3.68 -10.01
CA ASN A 27 17.60 -3.13 -10.56
C ASN A 27 17.34 -2.15 -11.69
N THR A 28 16.10 -2.01 -12.14
CA THR A 28 15.68 -1.01 -13.12
C THR A 28 15.14 0.24 -12.44
N VAL A 29 15.12 1.35 -13.17
CA VAL A 29 14.46 2.58 -12.78
C VAL A 29 13.49 2.94 -13.90
N PRO A 30 12.16 2.90 -13.64
CA PRO A 30 11.51 2.57 -12.37
C PRO A 30 11.69 1.09 -11.99
N MET A 31 11.54 0.77 -10.69
CA MET A 31 11.38 -0.61 -10.23
C MET A 31 10.07 -1.16 -10.77
N ILE A 32 10.09 -2.38 -11.31
CA ILE A 32 8.92 -3.01 -11.90
C ILE A 32 8.54 -4.24 -11.08
N ILE A 33 7.28 -4.29 -10.66
CA ILE A 33 6.66 -5.42 -9.97
C ILE A 33 5.50 -5.86 -10.85
N ASN A 34 5.63 -7.04 -11.44
CA ASN A 34 4.60 -7.63 -12.30
C ASN A 34 4.16 -8.97 -11.72
N CYS A 35 2.94 -8.99 -11.17
CA CYS A 35 2.30 -10.19 -10.67
C CYS A 35 1.47 -10.91 -11.75
N ASP A 36 1.38 -10.35 -12.97
CA ASP A 36 0.57 -10.87 -14.06
C ASP A 36 -0.91 -11.11 -13.63
N LEU A 37 -1.41 -10.22 -12.81
CA LEU A 37 -2.80 -10.21 -12.33
C LEU A 37 -3.54 -9.03 -12.96
N GLY A 38 -4.83 -9.20 -13.21
CA GLY A 38 -5.69 -8.19 -13.84
C GLY A 38 -5.98 -6.97 -12.95
N SER A 39 -5.01 -6.50 -12.18
CA SER A 39 -5.17 -5.40 -11.22
C SER A 39 -3.91 -4.56 -11.08
N SER A 40 -4.08 -3.24 -11.10
CA SER A 40 -3.04 -2.26 -10.81
C SER A 40 -2.59 -2.25 -9.34
N MET A 41 -3.33 -2.89 -8.44
CA MET A 41 -2.91 -3.07 -7.03
C MET A 41 -1.68 -3.95 -6.90
N PHE A 42 -1.48 -4.91 -7.82
CA PHE A 42 -0.40 -5.89 -7.77
C PHE A 42 0.62 -5.75 -8.91
N ASN A 43 0.33 -4.90 -9.90
CA ASN A 43 1.23 -4.57 -10.99
C ASN A 43 1.67 -3.12 -10.83
N ILE A 44 2.92 -2.90 -10.48
CA ILE A 44 3.37 -1.58 -10.02
C ILE A 44 4.71 -1.22 -10.68
N ALA A 45 4.81 0.00 -11.20
CA ALA A 45 6.06 0.68 -11.50
C ALA A 45 6.32 1.76 -10.43
N CYS A 46 7.53 1.80 -9.84
CA CYS A 46 7.87 2.78 -8.82
C CYS A 46 9.14 3.53 -9.19
N GLY A 47 9.09 4.85 -9.25
CA GLY A 47 10.26 5.69 -9.47
C GLY A 47 10.12 6.61 -10.66
N VAL A 48 11.21 7.32 -10.96
CA VAL A 48 11.28 8.36 -12.00
C VAL A 48 12.33 7.95 -13.03
N LEU A 49 11.95 7.94 -14.31
CA LEU A 49 12.90 7.77 -15.41
C LEU A 49 13.84 8.97 -15.49
N ALA A 50 15.14 8.68 -15.51
CA ALA A 50 16.16 9.71 -15.65
C ALA A 50 16.43 10.05 -17.12
N GLY A 51 16.72 11.35 -17.36
CA GLY A 51 17.10 11.89 -18.66
C GLY A 51 15.89 12.20 -19.56
N GLU A 52 16.05 13.28 -20.36
CA GLU A 52 15.01 13.77 -21.26
C GLU A 52 15.00 13.02 -22.60
N HIS A 53 16.15 12.47 -22.98
CA HIS A 53 16.28 11.75 -24.25
C HIS A 53 15.61 10.38 -24.19
N GLU A 54 14.83 10.05 -25.22
CA GLU A 54 14.18 8.76 -25.42
C GLU A 54 13.12 8.42 -24.34
N LEU A 55 12.57 9.47 -23.65
CA LEU A 55 11.63 9.26 -22.56
C LEU A 55 10.38 8.48 -23.02
N ASP A 56 9.86 8.78 -24.21
CA ASP A 56 8.74 8.05 -24.80
C ASP A 56 9.04 6.55 -25.00
N GLN A 57 10.24 6.23 -25.51
CA GLN A 57 10.66 4.83 -25.70
C GLN A 57 10.81 4.10 -24.36
N LYS A 58 11.36 4.78 -23.35
CA LYS A 58 11.50 4.24 -22.00
C LYS A 58 10.15 3.97 -21.34
N ILE A 59 9.18 4.88 -21.50
CA ILE A 59 7.83 4.69 -20.99
C ILE A 59 7.15 3.51 -21.69
N GLN A 60 7.25 3.43 -23.03
CA GLN A 60 6.71 2.32 -23.79
C GLN A 60 7.34 0.97 -23.39
N HIS A 61 8.64 0.98 -23.10
CA HIS A 61 9.30 -0.22 -22.57
C HIS A 61 8.70 -0.63 -21.21
N VAL A 62 8.50 0.32 -20.28
CA VAL A 62 7.85 0.02 -18.99
C VAL A 62 6.44 -0.53 -19.19
N ILE A 63 5.63 0.08 -20.07
CA ILE A 63 4.28 -0.42 -20.40
C ILE A 63 4.33 -1.86 -20.91
N SER A 64 5.29 -2.16 -21.78
CA SER A 64 5.45 -3.52 -22.36
C SER A 64 5.78 -4.60 -21.33
N GLU A 65 6.46 -4.25 -20.24
CA GLU A 65 6.79 -5.19 -19.15
C GLU A 65 5.56 -5.77 -18.42
N PHE A 66 4.41 -5.12 -18.55
CA PHE A 66 3.16 -5.58 -17.93
C PHE A 66 2.28 -6.45 -18.85
N ASN A 67 2.75 -6.80 -20.06
CA ASN A 67 2.07 -7.74 -20.98
C ASN A 67 0.60 -7.41 -21.25
N GLY A 68 0.24 -6.13 -21.30
CA GLY A 68 -1.16 -5.70 -21.49
C GLY A 68 -2.02 -5.74 -20.21
N GLN A 69 -1.47 -6.08 -19.07
CA GLN A 69 -2.17 -6.00 -17.79
C GLN A 69 -2.22 -4.55 -17.27
N PRO A 70 -3.29 -4.14 -16.57
CA PRO A 70 -3.35 -2.84 -15.92
C PRO A 70 -2.24 -2.73 -14.85
N PHE A 71 -1.65 -1.55 -14.72
CA PHE A 71 -0.65 -1.28 -13.70
C PHE A 71 -0.72 0.15 -13.18
N ALA A 72 -0.22 0.36 -11.96
CA ALA A 72 -0.05 1.67 -11.35
C ALA A 72 1.40 2.13 -11.46
N TRP A 73 1.62 3.41 -11.80
CA TRP A 73 2.93 4.04 -11.75
C TRP A 73 2.98 5.04 -10.60
N TRP A 74 3.75 4.72 -9.57
CA TRP A 74 3.94 5.54 -8.38
C TRP A 74 5.16 6.43 -8.55
N MET A 75 4.91 7.74 -8.70
CA MET A 75 5.95 8.73 -8.92
C MET A 75 6.31 9.38 -7.57
N PRO A 76 7.53 9.14 -7.03
CA PRO A 76 7.92 9.63 -5.72
C PRO A 76 7.91 11.16 -5.66
N SER A 77 7.37 11.72 -4.59
CA SER A 77 7.28 13.16 -4.37
C SER A 77 8.63 13.82 -4.05
N SER A 78 9.62 13.03 -3.64
CA SER A 78 11.00 13.49 -3.44
C SER A 78 11.69 13.91 -4.75
N VAL A 79 11.20 13.43 -5.89
CA VAL A 79 11.73 13.73 -7.22
C VAL A 79 10.61 14.18 -8.15
N GLN A 80 10.44 15.47 -8.30
CA GLN A 80 9.46 16.02 -9.25
C GLN A 80 10.05 16.10 -10.66
N SER A 81 9.32 15.56 -11.63
CA SER A 81 9.64 15.67 -13.06
C SER A 81 8.38 16.02 -13.84
N ASN A 82 8.20 17.32 -14.11
CA ASN A 82 7.07 17.82 -14.91
C ASN A 82 7.07 17.19 -16.33
N MET A 83 8.26 16.90 -16.86
CA MET A 83 8.38 16.28 -18.17
C MET A 83 7.88 14.83 -18.15
N LEU A 84 8.32 14.02 -17.17
CA LEU A 84 7.83 12.65 -17.04
C LEU A 84 6.32 12.62 -16.82
N HIS A 85 5.80 13.50 -15.95
CA HIS A 85 4.37 13.65 -15.72
C HIS A 85 3.59 13.86 -17.02
N GLN A 86 4.01 14.88 -17.81
CA GLN A 86 3.36 15.17 -19.09
C GLN A 86 3.47 13.99 -20.07
N LYS A 87 4.64 13.37 -20.16
CA LYS A 87 4.87 12.22 -21.04
C LYS A 87 4.04 11.00 -20.67
N LEU A 88 3.85 10.72 -19.39
CA LEU A 88 2.96 9.64 -18.95
C LEU A 88 1.52 9.87 -19.45
N LEU A 89 1.01 11.09 -19.32
CA LEU A 89 -0.32 11.46 -19.85
C LEU A 89 -0.39 11.34 -21.38
N GLU A 90 0.63 11.80 -22.11
CA GLU A 90 0.72 11.67 -23.57
C GLU A 90 0.73 10.20 -24.03
N GLN A 91 1.28 9.29 -23.22
CA GLN A 91 1.32 7.84 -23.49
C GLN A 91 0.05 7.11 -23.03
N GLY A 92 -0.96 7.83 -22.56
CA GLY A 92 -2.28 7.28 -22.24
C GLY A 92 -2.46 6.83 -20.79
N LEU A 93 -1.48 7.06 -19.89
CA LEU A 93 -1.71 6.89 -18.48
C LEU A 93 -2.62 8.01 -17.96
N ILE A 94 -3.42 7.73 -16.97
CA ILE A 94 -4.28 8.72 -16.31
C ILE A 94 -3.82 8.91 -14.85
N ILE A 95 -4.01 10.09 -14.29
CA ILE A 95 -3.86 10.29 -12.84
C ILE A 95 -5.09 9.69 -12.18
N GLU A 96 -4.91 8.54 -11.52
CA GLU A 96 -5.99 7.88 -10.79
C GLU A 96 -6.20 8.54 -9.42
N THR A 97 -5.10 8.78 -8.70
CA THR A 97 -5.14 9.43 -7.38
C THR A 97 -3.93 10.33 -7.15
N THR A 98 -4.15 11.34 -6.32
CA THR A 98 -3.08 12.07 -5.64
C THR A 98 -3.21 11.78 -4.16
N GLU A 99 -2.23 11.12 -3.59
CA GLU A 99 -2.27 10.67 -2.20
C GLU A 99 -1.34 11.50 -1.32
N TYR A 100 -1.79 11.78 -0.09
CA TYR A 100 -1.00 12.57 0.84
C TYR A 100 -0.06 11.68 1.65
N ALA A 101 1.24 11.92 1.52
CA ALA A 101 2.27 11.27 2.34
C ALA A 101 2.20 11.81 3.76
N MET A 102 1.89 10.94 4.73
CA MET A 102 1.69 11.30 6.12
C MET A 102 2.56 10.47 7.06
N ILE A 103 2.99 11.07 8.16
CA ILE A 103 3.85 10.45 9.17
C ILE A 103 3.41 10.86 10.58
N CYS A 104 3.51 9.91 11.52
CA CYS A 104 3.30 10.13 12.95
C CYS A 104 4.53 9.66 13.74
N ASP A 105 5.03 10.45 14.70
CA ASP A 105 5.99 9.97 15.69
C ASP A 105 5.23 9.17 16.76
N LEU A 106 5.50 7.88 16.85
CA LEU A 106 4.78 6.98 17.75
C LEU A 106 5.10 7.22 19.24
N ASN A 107 6.17 7.98 19.56
CA ASN A 107 6.40 8.39 20.94
C ASN A 107 5.28 9.29 21.48
N ASP A 108 4.68 10.11 20.59
CA ASP A 108 3.59 11.02 20.92
C ASP A 108 2.20 10.34 20.86
N PHE A 109 2.13 9.07 20.45
CA PHE A 109 0.86 8.36 20.30
C PHE A 109 0.43 7.69 21.63
N GLU A 110 -0.78 8.03 22.08
CA GLU A 110 -1.45 7.49 23.27
C GLU A 110 -2.88 7.05 22.94
N GLY A 111 -3.02 6.06 22.07
CA GLY A 111 -4.32 5.53 21.66
C GLY A 111 -4.51 4.06 22.03
N ASP A 112 -5.74 3.69 22.37
CA ASP A 112 -6.17 2.30 22.56
C ASP A 112 -7.38 1.98 21.68
N ALA A 113 -7.33 0.83 21.01
CA ALA A 113 -8.46 0.32 20.25
C ALA A 113 -9.51 -0.29 21.19
N ILE A 114 -10.79 -0.03 20.92
CA ILE A 114 -11.91 -0.45 21.77
C ILE A 114 -12.96 -1.19 20.92
N GLY A 115 -13.52 -2.27 21.45
CA GLY A 115 -14.77 -2.86 20.95
C GLY A 115 -14.62 -3.84 19.78
N LEU A 116 -13.39 -4.13 19.34
CA LEU A 116 -13.11 -5.19 18.36
C LEU A 116 -12.05 -6.15 18.90
N GLU A 117 -12.13 -7.41 18.50
CA GLU A 117 -11.03 -8.34 18.63
C GLU A 117 -10.12 -8.23 17.41
N PHE A 118 -8.81 -8.01 17.61
CA PHE A 118 -7.83 -7.93 16.52
C PHE A 118 -6.93 -9.16 16.53
N LYS A 119 -6.77 -9.77 15.36
CA LYS A 119 -5.88 -10.93 15.18
C LYS A 119 -4.89 -10.66 14.05
N GLN A 120 -3.61 -10.88 14.33
CA GLN A 120 -2.61 -11.01 13.28
C GLN A 120 -2.87 -12.32 12.51
N VAL A 121 -2.77 -12.29 11.19
CA VAL A 121 -2.95 -13.47 10.35
C VAL A 121 -1.84 -14.48 10.64
N GLY A 122 -2.21 -15.56 11.29
CA GLY A 122 -1.34 -16.67 11.69
C GLY A 122 -1.89 -18.04 11.31
N THR A 123 -3.06 -18.08 10.66
CA THR A 123 -3.71 -19.31 10.20
C THR A 123 -4.30 -19.13 8.80
N VAL A 124 -4.54 -20.23 8.10
CA VAL A 124 -5.21 -20.23 6.78
C VAL A 124 -6.60 -19.61 6.88
N MET A 125 -7.34 -19.89 7.95
CA MET A 125 -8.67 -19.30 8.18
C MET A 125 -8.59 -17.77 8.31
N GLN A 126 -7.64 -17.25 9.08
CA GLN A 126 -7.48 -15.79 9.21
C GLN A 126 -7.05 -15.13 7.90
N ARG A 127 -6.21 -15.81 7.08
CA ARG A 127 -5.89 -15.35 5.74
C ARG A 127 -7.15 -15.30 4.86
N GLU A 128 -8.00 -16.31 4.92
CA GLU A 128 -9.27 -16.33 4.19
C GLU A 128 -10.19 -15.16 4.65
N HIS A 129 -10.27 -14.88 5.94
CA HIS A 129 -11.03 -13.74 6.46
C HIS A 129 -10.46 -12.39 5.98
N PHE A 130 -9.13 -12.27 5.86
CA PHE A 130 -8.48 -11.10 5.25
C PHE A 130 -8.89 -10.94 3.78
N ILE A 131 -8.81 -12.02 3.00
CA ILE A 131 -9.23 -12.05 1.60
C ILE A 131 -10.71 -11.69 1.47
N GLN A 132 -11.58 -12.26 2.30
CA GLN A 132 -13.03 -11.99 2.29
C GLN A 132 -13.37 -10.48 2.43
N VAL A 133 -12.58 -9.73 3.19
CA VAL A 133 -12.78 -8.27 3.32
C VAL A 133 -12.22 -7.52 2.11
N LEU A 134 -11.13 -7.98 1.53
CA LEU A 134 -10.43 -7.29 0.43
C LEU A 134 -11.01 -7.58 -0.95
N GLU A 135 -11.37 -8.84 -1.22
CA GLU A 135 -11.82 -9.33 -2.54
C GLU A 135 -12.97 -8.53 -3.19
N PRO A 136 -13.97 -8.01 -2.46
CA PRO A 136 -15.00 -7.15 -3.03
C PRO A 136 -14.49 -5.84 -3.67
N TYR A 137 -13.28 -5.40 -3.27
CA TYR A 137 -12.64 -4.19 -3.80
C TYR A 137 -11.65 -4.50 -4.92
N ASP A 138 -11.03 -5.68 -4.85
CA ASP A 138 -10.11 -6.16 -5.88
C ASP A 138 -10.14 -7.68 -5.98
N ALA A 139 -10.74 -8.19 -7.04
CA ALA A 139 -10.88 -9.64 -7.26
C ALA A 139 -9.54 -10.38 -7.41
N ALA A 140 -8.45 -9.68 -7.81
CA ALA A 140 -7.12 -10.26 -7.90
C ALA A 140 -6.50 -10.56 -6.52
N ALA A 141 -7.06 -9.96 -5.44
CA ALA A 141 -6.58 -10.20 -4.09
C ALA A 141 -6.57 -11.69 -3.72
N ARG A 142 -7.60 -12.44 -4.08
CA ARG A 142 -7.65 -13.89 -3.84
C ARG A 142 -6.48 -14.60 -4.49
N LEU A 143 -6.27 -14.37 -5.78
CA LEU A 143 -5.20 -15.00 -6.55
C LEU A 143 -3.81 -14.67 -6.00
N PHE A 144 -3.64 -13.46 -5.46
CA PHE A 144 -2.39 -13.04 -4.85
C PHE A 144 -2.16 -13.68 -3.48
N TYR A 145 -3.11 -13.51 -2.55
CA TYR A 145 -2.91 -13.93 -1.15
C TYR A 145 -2.96 -15.45 -0.96
N GLU A 146 -3.63 -16.21 -1.83
CA GLU A 146 -3.62 -17.67 -1.78
C GLU A 146 -2.25 -18.28 -2.10
N LYS A 147 -1.38 -17.59 -2.85
CA LYS A 147 0.00 -18.01 -3.09
C LYS A 147 0.92 -17.85 -1.87
N LEU A 148 0.52 -17.04 -0.88
CA LEU A 148 1.33 -16.78 0.29
C LEU A 148 1.09 -17.82 1.37
N THR A 149 2.17 -18.43 1.84
CA THR A 149 2.12 -19.32 3.02
C THR A 149 2.07 -18.51 4.32
N ILE A 150 1.57 -19.09 5.39
CA ILE A 150 1.49 -18.40 6.68
C ILE A 150 2.86 -17.90 7.17
N PRO A 151 3.97 -18.65 7.08
CA PRO A 151 5.29 -18.14 7.45
C PRO A 151 5.74 -16.90 6.65
N MET A 152 5.30 -16.73 5.38
CA MET A 152 5.61 -15.52 4.60
C MET A 152 4.91 -14.27 5.17
N LEU A 153 3.76 -14.45 5.82
CA LEU A 153 2.93 -13.37 6.39
C LEU A 153 3.30 -13.00 7.84
N GLN A 154 4.41 -13.52 8.38
CA GLN A 154 4.78 -13.35 9.80
C GLN A 154 6.14 -12.69 10.01
N ASN A 155 6.70 -12.03 8.99
CA ASN A 155 8.01 -11.38 9.06
C ASN A 155 7.90 -9.85 9.05
N GLN A 156 8.45 -9.20 8.01
CA GLN A 156 8.44 -7.74 7.89
C GLN A 156 7.04 -7.19 7.61
N GLU A 157 6.17 -7.99 6.97
CA GLU A 157 4.78 -7.64 6.70
C GLU A 157 3.84 -8.48 7.57
N ASN A 158 2.91 -7.78 8.21
CA ASN A 158 1.96 -8.39 9.14
C ASN A 158 0.55 -7.94 8.77
N LEU A 159 -0.30 -8.90 8.41
CA LEU A 159 -1.70 -8.69 8.10
C LEU A 159 -2.53 -8.81 9.37
N PHE A 160 -3.53 -7.95 9.50
CA PHE A 160 -4.44 -7.94 10.65
C PHE A 160 -5.90 -7.98 10.20
N VAL A 161 -6.71 -8.67 10.98
CA VAL A 161 -8.17 -8.71 10.82
C VAL A 161 -8.81 -8.29 12.14
N GLY A 162 -9.75 -7.36 12.08
CA GLY A 162 -10.61 -6.97 13.21
C GLY A 162 -11.98 -7.62 13.08
N TYR A 163 -12.47 -8.15 14.20
CA TYR A 163 -13.70 -8.94 14.29
C TYR A 163 -14.73 -8.28 15.18
N GLU A 164 -15.98 -8.27 14.71
CA GLU A 164 -17.17 -7.98 15.50
C GLU A 164 -17.96 -9.28 15.65
N ASN A 165 -18.01 -9.88 16.87
CA ASN A 165 -18.71 -11.15 17.11
C ASN A 165 -18.32 -12.25 16.10
N ASP A 166 -17.01 -12.50 15.93
CA ASP A 166 -16.42 -13.44 14.99
C ASP A 166 -16.60 -13.10 13.48
N ASP A 167 -17.34 -12.05 13.13
CA ASP A 167 -17.43 -11.55 11.75
C ASP A 167 -16.21 -10.67 11.42
N PRO A 168 -15.41 -10.99 10.39
CA PRO A 168 -14.31 -10.12 9.97
C PRO A 168 -14.87 -8.84 9.33
N VAL A 169 -14.58 -7.68 9.92
CA VAL A 169 -15.21 -6.40 9.53
C VAL A 169 -14.23 -5.36 9.00
N VAL A 170 -12.96 -5.46 9.38
CA VAL A 170 -11.92 -4.50 9.02
C VAL A 170 -10.57 -5.20 8.90
N ILE A 171 -9.73 -4.76 7.96
CA ILE A 171 -8.37 -5.26 7.77
C ILE A 171 -7.37 -4.12 7.72
N GLY A 172 -6.11 -4.47 7.95
CA GLY A 172 -4.99 -3.55 7.80
C GLY A 172 -3.68 -4.31 7.74
N ILE A 173 -2.66 -3.66 7.17
CA ILE A 173 -1.32 -4.22 7.02
C ILE A 173 -0.32 -3.31 7.72
N LEU A 174 0.64 -3.90 8.46
CA LEU A 174 1.86 -3.24 8.92
C LEU A 174 3.06 -3.80 8.17
N PHE A 175 3.86 -2.92 7.58
CA PHE A 175 5.14 -3.26 7.00
C PHE A 175 6.27 -2.51 7.71
N TYR A 176 7.27 -3.25 8.19
CA TYR A 176 8.41 -2.71 8.94
C TYR A 176 9.62 -2.50 8.04
N PHE A 177 10.15 -1.26 8.04
CA PHE A 177 11.37 -0.91 7.33
C PHE A 177 12.18 0.11 8.14
N GLY A 178 13.38 -0.29 8.57
CA GLY A 178 14.21 0.56 9.45
C GLY A 178 13.49 0.90 10.76
N ASP A 179 13.34 2.18 11.05
CA ASP A 179 12.63 2.71 12.22
C ASP A 179 11.16 3.08 11.94
N THR A 180 10.63 2.66 10.79
CA THR A 180 9.25 2.95 10.35
C THR A 180 8.37 1.72 10.30
N ALA A 181 7.10 1.89 10.62
CA ALA A 181 6.02 0.95 10.35
C ALA A 181 4.99 1.61 9.42
N GLY A 182 4.95 1.20 8.16
CA GLY A 182 3.96 1.65 7.18
C GLY A 182 2.62 0.95 7.39
N ILE A 183 1.53 1.70 7.28
CA ILE A 183 0.16 1.17 7.34
C ILE A 183 -0.41 1.17 5.93
N PHE A 184 -0.86 -0.01 5.49
CA PHE A 184 -1.40 -0.24 4.15
C PHE A 184 -2.73 -0.98 4.22
N THR A 185 -3.51 -0.92 3.14
CA THR A 185 -4.75 -1.70 2.96
C THR A 185 -5.70 -1.58 4.15
N LEU A 186 -5.82 -0.36 4.73
CA LEU A 186 -6.83 -0.12 5.76
C LEU A 186 -8.21 -0.10 5.12
N LEU A 187 -8.97 -1.16 5.32
CA LEU A 187 -10.25 -1.34 4.66
C LEU A 187 -11.30 -1.89 5.62
N THR A 188 -12.47 -1.24 5.64
CA THR A 188 -13.65 -1.70 6.37
C THR A 188 -14.69 -2.17 5.36
N LYS A 189 -15.33 -3.33 5.60
CA LYS A 189 -16.49 -3.81 4.81
C LYS A 189 -17.49 -2.69 4.61
N GLU A 190 -18.02 -2.53 3.40
CA GLU A 190 -18.85 -1.40 3.03
C GLU A 190 -20.05 -1.21 3.97
N GLU A 191 -20.78 -2.28 4.25
CA GLU A 191 -21.94 -2.32 5.12
C GLU A 191 -21.63 -2.09 6.62
N LYS A 192 -20.33 -2.12 6.96
CA LYS A 192 -19.82 -1.93 8.33
C LYS A 192 -19.15 -0.56 8.54
N ARG A 193 -19.11 0.30 7.51
CA ARG A 193 -18.49 1.63 7.59
C ARG A 193 -19.25 2.57 8.55
N ARG A 194 -18.60 3.65 8.95
CA ARG A 194 -19.12 4.70 9.85
C ARG A 194 -19.48 4.21 11.26
N ARG A 195 -18.86 3.08 11.70
CA ARG A 195 -19.00 2.52 13.05
C ARG A 195 -17.69 2.64 13.87
N GLY A 196 -16.70 3.39 13.38
CA GLY A 196 -15.42 3.56 14.07
C GLY A 196 -14.41 2.41 13.86
N TYR A 197 -14.73 1.36 13.06
CA TYR A 197 -13.86 0.18 12.94
C TYR A 197 -12.51 0.50 12.28
N GLY A 198 -12.48 1.36 11.26
CA GLY A 198 -11.24 1.81 10.64
C GLY A 198 -10.35 2.58 11.62
N GLU A 199 -10.93 3.46 12.46
CA GLU A 199 -10.21 4.18 13.49
C GLU A 199 -9.63 3.24 14.55
N ASN A 200 -10.42 2.27 15.01
CA ASN A 200 -9.97 1.25 15.97
C ASN A 200 -8.84 0.37 15.39
N MET A 201 -8.93 -0.03 14.11
CA MET A 201 -7.84 -0.75 13.45
C MET A 201 -6.58 0.12 13.39
N MET A 202 -6.68 1.40 13.03
CA MET A 202 -5.55 2.32 13.03
C MET A 202 -4.86 2.39 14.40
N MET A 203 -5.64 2.59 15.47
CA MET A 203 -5.11 2.64 16.84
C MET A 203 -4.42 1.33 17.22
N HIS A 204 -5.01 0.18 16.87
CA HIS A 204 -4.40 -1.14 17.10
C HIS A 204 -3.06 -1.28 16.35
N LEU A 205 -3.01 -0.91 15.07
CA LEU A 205 -1.80 -0.99 14.26
C LEU A 205 -0.70 -0.05 14.79
N MET A 206 -1.03 1.20 15.14
CA MET A 206 -0.07 2.16 15.68
C MET A 206 0.48 1.69 17.04
N LYS A 207 -0.36 1.17 17.92
CA LYS A 207 0.06 0.58 19.20
C LYS A 207 0.99 -0.61 18.99
N THR A 208 0.60 -1.53 18.12
CA THR A 208 1.41 -2.71 17.76
C THR A 208 2.78 -2.29 17.18
N ALA A 209 2.81 -1.28 16.32
CA ALA A 209 4.03 -0.74 15.75
C ALA A 209 4.94 -0.15 16.82
N LYS A 210 4.39 0.64 17.75
CA LYS A 210 5.11 1.23 18.90
C LYS A 210 5.69 0.14 19.82
N GLU A 211 4.91 -0.87 20.17
CA GLU A 211 5.33 -2.01 21.01
C GLU A 211 6.45 -2.84 20.35
N LYS A 212 6.47 -2.93 19.03
CA LYS A 212 7.56 -3.56 18.26
C LYS A 212 8.77 -2.66 18.01
N GLY A 213 8.78 -1.45 18.58
CA GLY A 213 9.93 -0.55 18.59
C GLY A 213 10.03 0.35 17.34
N ALA A 214 9.02 0.44 16.51
CA ALA A 214 8.98 1.43 15.44
C ALA A 214 8.86 2.84 16.06
N ARG A 215 9.67 3.77 15.57
CA ARG A 215 9.59 5.18 15.98
C ARG A 215 8.51 5.95 15.24
N TYR A 216 8.35 5.66 13.96
CA TYR A 216 7.40 6.36 13.11
C TYR A 216 6.38 5.42 12.50
N SER A 217 5.13 5.86 12.42
CA SER A 217 4.14 5.26 11.54
C SER A 217 3.97 6.11 10.28
N THR A 218 3.84 5.46 9.12
CA THR A 218 3.76 6.12 7.82
C THR A 218 2.59 5.58 7.00
N LEU A 219 2.01 6.41 6.16
CA LEU A 219 0.96 6.00 5.22
C LEU A 219 0.82 6.99 4.07
N TYR A 220 0.05 6.59 3.05
CA TYR A 220 -0.53 7.48 2.07
C TYR A 220 -2.04 7.54 2.25
N ALA A 221 -2.59 8.77 2.33
CA ALA A 221 -4.02 9.00 2.44
C ALA A 221 -4.61 9.22 1.04
N SER A 222 -5.43 8.27 0.58
CA SER A 222 -6.08 8.27 -0.74
C SER A 222 -7.49 8.88 -0.74
N SER A 223 -8.01 9.32 0.40
CA SER A 223 -9.34 9.91 0.53
C SER A 223 -9.39 11.01 1.58
N ASP A 224 -10.29 11.97 1.41
CA ASP A 224 -10.52 13.06 2.38
C ASP A 224 -10.95 12.53 3.75
N SER A 225 -11.74 11.46 3.79
CA SER A 225 -12.18 10.85 5.05
C SER A 225 -11.03 10.18 5.78
N GLY A 226 -10.17 9.48 5.06
CA GLY A 226 -8.94 8.89 5.59
C GLY A 226 -7.98 9.97 6.08
N TYR A 227 -7.74 11.00 5.28
CA TYR A 227 -6.87 12.12 5.64
C TYR A 227 -7.29 12.75 6.98
N ARG A 228 -8.59 13.10 7.15
CA ARG A 228 -9.10 13.67 8.40
C ARG A 228 -8.99 12.71 9.59
N LEU A 229 -9.19 11.41 9.37
CA LEU A 229 -8.98 10.40 10.41
C LEU A 229 -7.53 10.39 10.85
N TYR A 230 -6.59 10.35 9.91
CA TYR A 230 -5.17 10.26 10.21
C TYR A 230 -4.63 11.52 10.89
N GLU A 231 -5.11 12.72 10.50
CA GLU A 231 -4.78 13.97 11.21
C GLU A 231 -5.21 13.91 12.69
N ARG A 232 -6.42 13.41 12.98
CA ARG A 232 -6.88 13.25 14.38
C ARG A 232 -6.04 12.27 15.18
N LEU A 233 -5.46 11.27 14.53
CA LEU A 233 -4.57 10.29 15.15
C LEU A 233 -3.10 10.76 15.24
N GLY A 234 -2.82 12.03 14.89
CA GLY A 234 -1.50 12.64 15.03
C GLY A 234 -0.60 12.54 13.81
N PHE A 235 -1.09 12.02 12.69
CA PHE A 235 -0.32 12.05 11.43
C PHE A 235 -0.25 13.46 10.86
N LYS A 236 0.93 13.82 10.36
CA LYS A 236 1.22 15.09 9.71
C LYS A 236 1.50 14.86 8.22
N LYS A 237 0.84 15.63 7.35
CA LYS A 237 1.16 15.65 5.92
C LYS A 237 2.55 16.25 5.71
N ILE A 238 3.39 15.58 4.96
CA ILE A 238 4.76 16.03 4.61
C ILE A 238 5.04 16.04 3.12
N GLY A 239 4.12 15.54 2.31
CA GLY A 239 4.23 15.52 0.86
C GLY A 239 2.98 14.93 0.23
N GLN A 240 3.10 14.65 -1.05
CA GLN A 240 2.07 13.93 -1.80
C GLN A 240 2.73 13.11 -2.90
N ILE A 241 2.05 12.07 -3.36
CA ILE A 241 2.47 11.24 -4.48
C ILE A 241 1.37 11.21 -5.52
N GLU A 242 1.73 11.22 -6.78
CA GLU A 242 0.81 10.96 -7.88
C GLU A 242 0.89 9.50 -8.27
N CYS A 243 -0.26 8.85 -8.31
CA CYS A 243 -0.43 7.51 -8.80
C CYS A 243 -1.08 7.59 -10.18
N PHE A 244 -0.32 7.24 -11.20
CA PHE A 244 -0.82 7.09 -12.55
C PHE A 244 -1.29 5.66 -12.77
N GLU A 245 -2.33 5.48 -13.54
CA GLU A 245 -2.81 4.17 -13.92
C GLU A 245 -2.81 4.02 -15.45
N TRP A 246 -2.30 2.91 -15.92
CA TRP A 246 -2.49 2.44 -17.27
C TRP A 246 -3.55 1.35 -17.26
N LYS A 247 -4.64 1.58 -18.03
CA LYS A 247 -5.73 0.63 -18.20
C LYS A 247 -5.57 -0.03 -19.56
N ALA A 248 -5.55 -1.35 -19.58
CA ALA A 248 -5.61 -2.10 -20.82
C ALA A 248 -6.86 -1.67 -21.62
N LEU A 249 -6.72 -1.45 -22.92
CA LEU A 249 -7.81 -1.14 -23.85
C LEU A 249 -8.69 -2.38 -24.07
#